data_f4f023dd5db9f02052c450bbe98539f1
#
_entry.id   f4f023dd5db9f02052c450bbe98539f1
#
_cell.length_a   1.000
_cell.length_b   1.000
_cell.length_c   1.000
_cell.angle_alpha   90.00
_cell.angle_beta   90.00
_cell.angle_gamma   90.00
#
_symmetry.space_group_name_H-M   'P 1'
#
loop_
_entity.id
_entity.type
_entity.pdbx_description
1 polymer ?
#
loop_
_entity_poly.entity_id
_entity_poly.type
_entity_poly.pdbx_seq_one_letter_code
_entity_poly.pdbx_strand_id
1 'polypeptide(L)'
;YIGMCCSLYDENSASVDIRCARERGITVLGVRDYGDIGVGEYVISQLTDLLHGFHGKRWGDRPLELTGIPVGIIGMGATGQVVARALRFFGADVTYYSRSHKSEIEAEGIAYLPLDKLLQKNICVCTCLNKFVTLLHQEEFEKFGNHKILFNTGLTPACDLDALRTWLSHGDNYYFCDSLMALGDESLKEVENVSCYGGYSGGSYQAIERLTEKSLANLDQFLAK
;
A
#
# COMPACT_ATOMS: atom_id res chain seq x y z
N TYR A 1 18.74 20.40 -15.07
CA TYR A 1 17.91 19.17 -14.95
C TYR A 1 18.20 18.43 -13.66
N ILE A 2 17.16 17.97 -13.00
CA ILE A 2 17.25 17.04 -11.87
C ILE A 2 16.38 15.81 -12.21
N GLY A 3 17.01 14.65 -12.37
CA GLY A 3 16.36 13.36 -12.52
C GLY A 3 16.23 12.69 -11.16
N MET A 4 15.02 12.56 -10.65
CA MET A 4 14.74 11.79 -9.43
C MET A 4 14.58 10.32 -9.80
N CYS A 5 15.57 9.48 -9.44
CA CYS A 5 15.46 8.02 -9.61
C CYS A 5 14.59 7.41 -8.49
N CYS A 6 13.40 7.96 -8.30
CA CYS A 6 12.39 7.52 -7.35
C CYS A 6 11.02 8.08 -7.74
N SER A 7 9.98 7.64 -7.01
CA SER A 7 8.60 8.08 -7.27
C SER A 7 8.42 9.58 -7.08
N LEU A 8 7.78 10.22 -8.06
CA LEU A 8 7.31 11.60 -7.99
C LEU A 8 5.85 11.67 -8.41
N TYR A 9 4.94 11.79 -7.44
CA TYR A 9 3.49 11.89 -7.66
C TYR A 9 2.99 13.33 -7.61
N ASP A 10 3.51 14.12 -6.68
CA ASP A 10 3.20 15.54 -6.48
C ASP A 10 4.38 16.27 -5.82
N GLU A 11 4.25 17.60 -5.65
CA GLU A 11 5.29 18.44 -5.05
C GLU A 11 5.62 18.04 -3.60
N ASN A 12 4.62 17.56 -2.82
CA ASN A 12 4.81 17.18 -1.42
C ASN A 12 5.54 15.85 -1.27
N SER A 13 5.44 14.97 -2.26
CA SER A 13 6.12 13.68 -2.28
C SER A 13 7.56 13.76 -2.84
N ALA A 14 7.96 14.93 -3.34
CA ALA A 14 9.28 15.14 -3.94
C ALA A 14 10.41 15.16 -2.88
N SER A 15 11.57 14.62 -3.24
CA SER A 15 12.80 14.73 -2.47
C SER A 15 13.60 16.01 -2.78
N VAL A 16 13.07 16.86 -3.64
CA VAL A 16 13.62 18.18 -4.04
C VAL A 16 12.55 19.25 -3.92
N ASP A 17 12.94 20.48 -3.65
CA ASP A 17 12.05 21.62 -3.66
C ASP A 17 11.67 21.95 -5.12
N ILE A 18 10.51 21.42 -5.55
CA ILE A 18 9.98 21.61 -6.93
C ILE A 18 9.70 23.07 -7.25
N ARG A 19 9.22 23.85 -6.26
CA ARG A 19 8.93 25.26 -6.44
C ARG A 19 10.21 26.06 -6.68
N CYS A 20 11.20 25.86 -5.83
CA CYS A 20 12.52 26.51 -5.96
C CYS A 20 13.20 26.12 -7.28
N ALA A 21 13.11 24.85 -7.70
CA ALA A 21 13.64 24.39 -8.98
C ALA A 21 12.96 25.12 -10.14
N ARG A 22 11.63 25.23 -10.13
CA ARG A 22 10.82 25.91 -11.15
C ARG A 22 11.19 27.41 -11.27
N GLU A 23 11.33 28.11 -10.14
CA GLU A 23 11.74 29.52 -10.09
C GLU A 23 13.13 29.76 -10.71
N ARG A 24 13.99 28.75 -10.71
CA ARG A 24 15.35 28.78 -11.30
C ARG A 24 15.42 28.19 -12.72
N GLY A 25 14.31 27.86 -13.33
CA GLY A 25 14.26 27.25 -14.65
C GLY A 25 14.84 25.83 -14.69
N ILE A 26 14.90 25.14 -13.54
CA ILE A 26 15.39 23.77 -13.44
C ILE A 26 14.22 22.80 -13.64
N THR A 27 14.32 21.95 -14.65
CA THR A 27 13.35 20.87 -14.88
C THR A 27 13.61 19.73 -13.90
N VAL A 28 12.57 19.29 -13.18
CA VAL A 28 12.62 18.13 -12.29
C VAL A 28 11.68 17.07 -12.84
N LEU A 29 12.18 15.86 -13.09
CA LEU A 29 11.39 14.70 -13.49
C LEU A 29 11.66 13.54 -12.52
N GLY A 30 10.62 12.82 -12.18
CA GLY A 30 10.68 11.58 -11.41
C GLY A 30 10.04 10.43 -12.17
N VAL A 31 10.02 9.26 -11.56
CA VAL A 31 9.50 8.02 -12.14
C VAL A 31 8.22 7.62 -11.44
N ARG A 32 7.34 6.89 -12.12
CA ARG A 32 6.14 6.26 -11.56
C ARG A 32 6.04 4.82 -12.02
N ASP A 33 5.27 4.04 -11.28
CA ASP A 33 4.81 2.71 -11.72
C ASP A 33 5.96 1.76 -12.09
N TYR A 34 6.92 1.58 -11.18
CA TYR A 34 8.07 0.69 -11.40
C TYR A 34 8.15 -0.47 -10.41
N GLY A 35 7.67 -0.31 -9.17
CA GLY A 35 7.77 -1.29 -8.09
C GLY A 35 6.46 -2.01 -7.71
N ASP A 36 5.36 -1.68 -8.38
CA ASP A 36 4.00 -2.05 -7.95
C ASP A 36 3.76 -3.57 -7.93
N ILE A 37 4.39 -4.32 -8.83
CA ILE A 37 4.23 -5.79 -8.91
C ILE A 37 4.74 -6.46 -7.63
N GLY A 38 5.95 -6.10 -7.17
CA GLY A 38 6.52 -6.67 -5.94
C GLY A 38 5.67 -6.38 -4.71
N VAL A 39 4.99 -5.23 -4.67
CA VAL A 39 4.02 -4.92 -3.60
C VAL A 39 2.82 -5.84 -3.66
N GLY A 40 2.28 -6.12 -4.85
CA GLY A 40 1.20 -7.10 -5.03
C GLY A 40 1.61 -8.50 -4.58
N GLU A 41 2.80 -8.95 -4.95
CA GLU A 41 3.37 -10.24 -4.53
C GLU A 41 3.52 -10.32 -3.01
N TYR A 42 4.00 -9.25 -2.36
CA TYR A 42 4.11 -9.16 -0.91
C TYR A 42 2.76 -9.35 -0.22
N VAL A 43 1.73 -8.62 -0.64
CA VAL A 43 0.39 -8.71 -0.05
C VAL A 43 -0.18 -10.12 -0.22
N ILE A 44 -0.12 -10.69 -1.42
CA ILE A 44 -0.62 -12.04 -1.69
C ILE A 44 0.12 -13.08 -0.84
N SER A 45 1.45 -13.01 -0.79
CA SER A 45 2.27 -13.93 -0.01
C SER A 45 1.92 -13.91 1.48
N GLN A 46 1.93 -12.71 2.09
CA GLN A 46 1.68 -12.57 3.53
C GLN A 46 0.23 -12.92 3.90
N LEU A 47 -0.75 -12.48 3.10
CA LEU A 47 -2.15 -12.78 3.37
C LEU A 47 -2.44 -14.27 3.21
N THR A 48 -1.93 -14.90 2.16
CA THR A 48 -2.10 -16.35 1.94
C THR A 48 -1.45 -17.15 3.07
N ASP A 49 -0.22 -16.78 3.48
CA ASP A 49 0.46 -17.41 4.59
C ASP A 49 -0.35 -17.33 5.88
N LEU A 50 -0.84 -16.14 6.22
CA LEU A 50 -1.64 -15.93 7.43
C LEU A 50 -2.98 -16.71 7.39
N LEU A 51 -3.66 -16.72 6.25
CA LEU A 51 -4.95 -17.42 6.12
C LEU A 51 -4.81 -18.95 6.20
N HIS A 52 -3.75 -19.50 5.61
CA HIS A 52 -3.47 -20.94 5.65
C HIS A 52 -2.73 -21.38 6.92
N GLY A 53 -1.89 -20.51 7.49
CA GLY A 53 -1.02 -20.84 8.63
C GLY A 53 0.20 -21.67 8.21
N PHE A 54 0.77 -21.47 7.03
CA PHE A 54 1.91 -22.25 6.52
C PHE A 54 3.14 -22.16 7.42
N HIS A 55 3.35 -21.01 8.09
CA HIS A 55 4.46 -20.78 9.01
C HIS A 55 4.02 -20.70 10.48
N GLY A 56 2.88 -21.32 10.82
CA GLY A 56 2.41 -21.52 12.19
C GLY A 56 1.40 -20.49 12.70
N LYS A 57 1.52 -19.21 12.39
CA LYS A 57 0.48 -18.21 12.68
C LYS A 57 -0.68 -18.33 11.71
N ARG A 58 -1.90 -18.25 12.26
CA ARG A 58 -3.10 -18.30 11.43
C ARG A 58 -4.17 -17.37 11.98
N TRP A 59 -4.84 -16.65 11.05
CA TRP A 59 -5.89 -15.70 11.39
C TRP A 59 -7.16 -16.36 11.96
N GLY A 60 -7.54 -17.52 11.47
CA GLY A 60 -8.77 -18.23 11.87
C GLY A 60 -8.49 -19.60 12.49
N ASP A 61 -9.54 -20.27 12.96
CA ASP A 61 -9.44 -21.61 13.59
C ASP A 61 -9.03 -22.73 12.63
N ARG A 62 -9.26 -22.53 11.36
CA ARG A 62 -8.90 -23.46 10.28
C ARG A 62 -8.30 -22.72 9.08
N PRO A 63 -7.53 -23.39 8.19
CA PRO A 63 -7.04 -22.78 6.96
C PRO A 63 -8.17 -22.23 6.12
N LEU A 64 -7.94 -21.02 5.56
CA LEU A 64 -8.86 -20.34 4.66
C LEU A 64 -8.17 -20.06 3.32
N GLU A 65 -8.93 -20.14 2.24
CA GLU A 65 -8.51 -19.68 0.92
C GLU A 65 -8.80 -18.17 0.77
N LEU A 66 -8.19 -17.54 -0.21
CA LEU A 66 -8.53 -16.15 -0.59
C LEU A 66 -9.93 -16.04 -1.19
N THR A 67 -10.48 -17.13 -1.72
CA THR A 67 -11.81 -17.16 -2.35
C THR A 67 -12.91 -16.68 -1.41
N GLY A 68 -13.60 -15.60 -1.81
CA GLY A 68 -14.69 -15.00 -1.04
C GLY A 68 -14.25 -14.17 0.17
N ILE A 69 -12.95 -14.04 0.44
CA ILE A 69 -12.46 -13.17 1.53
C ILE A 69 -12.73 -11.70 1.18
N PRO A 70 -13.44 -10.94 2.05
CA PRO A 70 -13.68 -9.53 1.82
C PRO A 70 -12.40 -8.72 2.05
N VAL A 71 -11.89 -8.06 0.99
CA VAL A 71 -10.68 -7.23 1.04
C VAL A 71 -10.98 -5.83 0.55
N GLY A 72 -10.63 -4.83 1.34
CA GLY A 72 -10.73 -3.41 1.01
C GLY A 72 -9.40 -2.82 0.58
N ILE A 73 -9.38 -2.08 -0.52
CA ILE A 73 -8.19 -1.33 -0.98
C ILE A 73 -8.42 0.17 -0.74
N ILE A 74 -7.57 0.79 0.06
CA ILE A 74 -7.57 2.23 0.28
C ILE A 74 -6.46 2.86 -0.56
N GLY A 75 -6.85 3.60 -1.61
CA GLY A 75 -5.93 4.16 -2.59
C GLY A 75 -5.86 3.31 -3.87
N MET A 76 -6.63 3.68 -4.90
CA MET A 76 -6.73 2.97 -6.18
C MET A 76 -5.82 3.63 -7.25
N GLY A 77 -4.54 3.86 -6.89
CA GLY A 77 -3.45 4.22 -7.80
C GLY A 77 -2.87 2.98 -8.50
N ALA A 78 -1.68 3.09 -9.11
CA ALA A 78 -1.02 1.96 -9.79
C ALA A 78 -0.87 0.75 -8.86
N THR A 79 -0.30 0.94 -7.67
CA THR A 79 -0.11 -0.12 -6.67
C THR A 79 -1.44 -0.74 -6.23
N GLY A 80 -2.43 0.10 -5.87
CA GLY A 80 -3.75 -0.40 -5.45
C GLY A 80 -4.44 -1.23 -6.52
N GLN A 81 -4.30 -0.87 -7.79
CA GLN A 81 -4.85 -1.63 -8.92
C GLN A 81 -4.15 -2.99 -9.08
N VAL A 82 -2.82 -3.05 -8.92
CA VAL A 82 -2.07 -4.31 -8.98
C VAL A 82 -2.51 -5.24 -7.84
N VAL A 83 -2.56 -4.74 -6.60
CA VAL A 83 -3.01 -5.50 -5.44
C VAL A 83 -4.44 -5.99 -5.61
N ALA A 84 -5.36 -5.11 -6.04
CA ALA A 84 -6.77 -5.44 -6.23
C ALA A 84 -6.99 -6.54 -7.27
N ARG A 85 -6.31 -6.43 -8.45
CA ARG A 85 -6.40 -7.44 -9.51
C ARG A 85 -5.80 -8.78 -9.09
N ALA A 86 -4.66 -8.76 -8.37
CA ALA A 86 -4.03 -9.98 -7.87
C ALA A 86 -4.94 -10.71 -6.87
N LEU A 87 -5.50 -10.00 -5.89
CA LEU A 87 -6.46 -10.57 -4.94
C LEU A 87 -7.70 -11.14 -5.64
N ARG A 88 -8.24 -10.39 -6.58
CA ARG A 88 -9.40 -10.83 -7.35
C ARG A 88 -9.11 -12.06 -8.22
N PHE A 89 -7.90 -12.17 -8.79
CA PHE A 89 -7.49 -13.37 -9.53
C PHE A 89 -7.62 -14.64 -8.70
N PHE A 90 -7.31 -14.56 -7.39
CA PHE A 90 -7.50 -15.65 -6.42
C PHE A 90 -8.92 -15.72 -5.84
N GLY A 91 -9.88 -14.96 -6.36
CA GLY A 91 -11.28 -15.05 -5.98
C GLY A 91 -11.71 -14.25 -4.74
N ALA A 92 -10.88 -13.35 -4.23
CA ALA A 92 -11.27 -12.47 -3.13
C ALA A 92 -12.41 -11.50 -3.53
N ASP A 93 -13.30 -11.16 -2.59
CA ASP A 93 -14.33 -10.12 -2.75
C ASP A 93 -13.71 -8.75 -2.51
N VAL A 94 -13.21 -8.11 -3.58
CA VAL A 94 -12.46 -6.87 -3.50
C VAL A 94 -13.35 -5.65 -3.66
N THR A 95 -13.23 -4.71 -2.73
CA THR A 95 -13.82 -3.37 -2.81
C THR A 95 -12.75 -2.30 -2.64
N TYR A 96 -13.03 -1.07 -3.02
CA TYR A 96 -12.04 -0.01 -2.88
C TYR A 96 -12.63 1.32 -2.41
N TYR A 97 -11.75 2.15 -1.85
CA TYR A 97 -11.94 3.56 -1.57
C TYR A 97 -10.80 4.37 -2.21
N SER A 98 -11.14 5.47 -2.84
CA SER A 98 -10.18 6.49 -3.29
C SER A 98 -10.88 7.86 -3.41
N ARG A 99 -10.10 8.94 -3.54
CA ARG A 99 -10.62 10.32 -3.66
C ARG A 99 -11.55 10.53 -4.85
N SER A 100 -11.46 9.69 -5.86
CA SER A 100 -12.32 9.70 -7.04
C SER A 100 -12.66 8.28 -7.47
N HIS A 101 -13.83 8.11 -8.03
CA HIS A 101 -14.25 6.87 -8.67
C HIS A 101 -13.30 6.50 -9.83
N LYS A 102 -13.13 5.21 -10.06
CA LYS A 102 -12.33 4.62 -11.12
C LYS A 102 -13.21 3.73 -11.99
N SER A 103 -13.86 4.34 -12.98
CA SER A 103 -14.85 3.65 -13.84
C SER A 103 -14.29 2.40 -14.51
N GLU A 104 -13.03 2.41 -14.92
CA GLU A 104 -12.32 1.26 -15.49
C GLU A 104 -12.20 0.10 -14.48
N ILE A 105 -11.91 0.38 -13.22
CA ILE A 105 -11.83 -0.61 -12.14
C ILE A 105 -13.22 -1.14 -11.77
N GLU A 106 -14.21 -0.25 -11.73
CA GLU A 106 -15.60 -0.64 -11.47
C GLU A 106 -16.15 -1.52 -12.61
N ALA A 107 -15.76 -1.26 -13.85
CA ALA A 107 -16.11 -2.12 -15.00
C ALA A 107 -15.48 -3.53 -14.90
N GLU A 108 -14.35 -3.66 -14.21
CA GLU A 108 -13.75 -4.96 -13.86
C GLU A 108 -14.52 -5.67 -12.72
N GLY A 109 -15.54 -5.03 -12.11
CA GLY A 109 -16.36 -5.56 -11.03
C GLY A 109 -15.78 -5.36 -9.62
N ILE A 110 -14.84 -4.43 -9.44
CA ILE A 110 -14.32 -4.01 -8.14
C ILE A 110 -15.10 -2.76 -7.71
N ALA A 111 -16.01 -2.92 -6.73
CA ALA A 111 -16.93 -1.86 -6.35
C ALA A 111 -16.28 -0.78 -5.46
N TYR A 112 -16.60 0.48 -5.72
CA TYR A 112 -16.29 1.59 -4.82
C TYR A 112 -17.17 1.54 -3.57
N LEU A 113 -16.58 1.81 -2.41
CA LEU A 113 -17.31 2.06 -1.16
C LEU A 113 -16.77 3.33 -0.47
N PRO A 114 -17.63 4.12 0.19
CA PRO A 114 -17.18 5.12 1.16
C PRO A 114 -16.30 4.46 2.24
N LEU A 115 -15.35 5.22 2.80
CA LEU A 115 -14.34 4.69 3.71
C LEU A 115 -14.92 3.90 4.88
N ASP A 116 -15.92 4.46 5.56
CA ASP A 116 -16.60 3.83 6.69
C ASP A 116 -17.24 2.49 6.31
N LYS A 117 -17.88 2.41 5.15
CA LYS A 117 -18.50 1.18 4.62
C LYS A 117 -17.46 0.14 4.20
N LEU A 118 -16.33 0.59 3.63
CA LEU A 118 -15.21 -0.28 3.29
C LEU A 118 -14.63 -0.92 4.56
N LEU A 119 -14.37 -0.13 5.59
CA LEU A 119 -13.81 -0.61 6.86
C LEU A 119 -14.76 -1.63 7.54
N GLN A 120 -16.05 -1.31 7.60
CA GLN A 120 -17.05 -2.20 8.21
C GLN A 120 -17.20 -3.53 7.47
N LYS A 121 -17.18 -3.52 6.12
CA LYS A 121 -17.42 -4.71 5.30
C LYS A 121 -16.24 -5.68 5.34
N ASN A 122 -15.00 -5.16 5.26
CA ASN A 122 -13.83 -5.98 4.94
C ASN A 122 -13.14 -6.51 6.20
N ILE A 123 -12.62 -7.73 6.10
CA ILE A 123 -11.79 -8.35 7.15
C ILE A 123 -10.32 -8.04 6.94
N CYS A 124 -9.91 -7.81 5.71
CA CYS A 124 -8.57 -7.36 5.34
C CYS A 124 -8.66 -6.01 4.65
N VAL A 125 -7.79 -5.08 5.00
CA VAL A 125 -7.66 -3.78 4.35
C VAL A 125 -6.20 -3.56 3.95
N CYS A 126 -5.98 -3.13 2.70
CA CYS A 126 -4.66 -2.74 2.20
C CYS A 126 -4.65 -1.24 1.91
N THR A 127 -3.77 -0.49 2.56
CA THR A 127 -3.55 0.92 2.26
C THR A 127 -2.42 1.06 1.24
N CYS A 128 -2.73 1.67 0.09
CA CYS A 128 -1.81 1.96 -1.01
C CYS A 128 -1.75 3.48 -1.22
N LEU A 129 -1.32 4.21 -0.19
CA LEU A 129 -1.35 5.66 -0.13
C LEU A 129 0.00 6.29 -0.46
N ASN A 130 -0.02 7.54 -0.93
CA ASN A 130 1.19 8.35 -1.10
C ASN A 130 1.83 8.65 0.26
N LYS A 131 3.11 9.10 0.24
CA LYS A 131 3.83 9.54 1.42
C LYS A 131 3.06 10.62 2.19
N PHE A 132 3.17 10.57 3.50
CA PHE A 132 2.63 11.57 4.43
C PHE A 132 1.10 11.73 4.40
N VAL A 133 0.40 10.68 3.98
CA VAL A 133 -1.07 10.62 4.06
C VAL A 133 -1.46 9.70 5.21
N THR A 134 -1.91 10.28 6.31
CA THR A 134 -2.53 9.55 7.43
C THR A 134 -4.04 9.63 7.27
N LEU A 135 -4.71 8.50 7.20
CA LEU A 135 -6.15 8.41 6.96
C LEU A 135 -6.89 7.62 8.04
N LEU A 136 -6.21 6.68 8.70
CA LEU A 136 -6.82 5.85 9.73
C LEU A 136 -6.47 6.40 11.12
N HIS A 137 -7.44 7.06 11.75
CA HIS A 137 -7.38 7.55 13.11
C HIS A 137 -8.18 6.62 14.05
N GLN A 138 -8.36 7.00 15.29
CA GLN A 138 -9.09 6.21 16.28
C GLN A 138 -10.50 5.85 15.79
N GLU A 139 -11.22 6.81 15.20
CA GLU A 139 -12.58 6.62 14.69
C GLU A 139 -12.64 5.59 13.54
N GLU A 140 -11.64 5.59 12.66
CA GLU A 140 -11.55 4.62 11.57
C GLU A 140 -11.26 3.21 12.10
N PHE A 141 -10.41 3.06 13.11
CA PHE A 141 -10.17 1.76 13.76
C PHE A 141 -11.39 1.24 14.51
N GLU A 142 -12.18 2.12 15.14
CA GLU A 142 -13.47 1.73 15.75
C GLU A 142 -14.46 1.20 14.70
N LYS A 143 -14.52 1.81 13.53
CA LYS A 143 -15.33 1.34 12.40
C LYS A 143 -14.80 0.05 11.77
N PHE A 144 -13.48 -0.11 11.73
CA PHE A 144 -12.84 -1.33 11.22
C PHE A 144 -13.13 -2.50 12.15
N GLY A 145 -13.10 -2.27 13.47
CA GLY A 145 -13.37 -3.29 14.49
C GLY A 145 -12.19 -4.21 14.72
N ASN A 146 -12.47 -5.36 15.35
CA ASN A 146 -11.46 -6.33 15.76
C ASN A 146 -11.52 -7.60 14.91
N HIS A 147 -10.54 -8.49 15.11
CA HIS A 147 -10.33 -9.69 14.31
C HIS A 147 -10.14 -9.37 12.83
N LYS A 148 -9.22 -8.44 12.56
CA LYS A 148 -8.99 -7.84 11.24
C LYS A 148 -7.51 -7.87 10.85
N ILE A 149 -7.26 -7.67 9.57
CA ILE A 149 -5.93 -7.67 8.96
C ILE A 149 -5.73 -6.33 8.26
N LEU A 150 -4.67 -5.61 8.61
CA LEU A 150 -4.30 -4.33 7.97
C LEU A 150 -2.93 -4.45 7.31
N PHE A 151 -2.87 -4.16 6.03
CA PHE A 151 -1.63 -3.96 5.28
C PHE A 151 -1.36 -2.48 5.05
N ASN A 152 -0.15 -2.03 5.36
CA ASN A 152 0.35 -0.75 4.89
C ASN A 152 1.46 -0.96 3.85
N THR A 153 1.15 -0.69 2.61
CA THR A 153 2.08 -0.78 1.47
C THR A 153 2.55 0.60 0.99
N GLY A 154 2.18 1.66 1.72
CA GLY A 154 2.70 3.00 1.50
C GLY A 154 4.11 3.16 2.09
N LEU A 155 4.81 4.25 1.72
CA LEU A 155 6.16 4.52 2.23
C LEU A 155 6.18 5.12 3.64
N THR A 156 5.04 5.59 4.15
CA THR A 156 4.89 6.13 5.52
C THR A 156 3.64 5.54 6.15
N PRO A 157 3.48 5.61 7.48
CA PRO A 157 2.28 5.13 8.13
C PRO A 157 1.02 5.76 7.54
N ALA A 158 0.05 4.92 7.19
CA ALA A 158 -1.27 5.34 6.72
C ALA A 158 -2.24 5.62 7.89
N CYS A 159 -1.79 5.43 9.11
CA CYS A 159 -2.57 5.53 10.34
C CYS A 159 -1.85 6.34 11.42
N ASP A 160 -2.63 6.82 12.38
CA ASP A 160 -2.12 7.31 13.65
C ASP A 160 -1.53 6.14 14.45
N LEU A 161 -0.31 6.29 14.97
CA LEU A 161 0.42 5.19 15.60
C LEU A 161 -0.14 4.84 17.00
N ASP A 162 -0.69 5.80 17.73
CA ASP A 162 -1.31 5.54 19.04
C ASP A 162 -2.64 4.80 18.85
N ALA A 163 -3.42 5.19 17.84
CA ALA A 163 -4.63 4.48 17.44
C ALA A 163 -4.32 3.04 16.97
N LEU A 164 -3.25 2.86 16.19
CA LEU A 164 -2.79 1.54 15.75
C LEU A 164 -2.40 0.65 16.96
N ARG A 165 -1.64 1.20 17.92
CA ARG A 165 -1.27 0.47 19.15
C ARG A 165 -2.49 0.06 19.96
N THR A 166 -3.44 0.98 20.12
CA THR A 166 -4.70 0.70 20.83
C THR A 166 -5.45 -0.43 20.13
N TRP A 167 -5.57 -0.38 18.81
CA TRP A 167 -6.25 -1.41 18.02
C TRP A 167 -5.54 -2.77 18.09
N LEU A 168 -4.21 -2.79 18.01
CA LEU A 168 -3.41 -4.02 18.15
C LEU A 168 -3.49 -4.65 19.56
N SER A 169 -3.76 -3.84 20.60
CA SER A 169 -3.85 -4.33 21.98
C SER A 169 -5.01 -5.31 22.23
N HIS A 170 -5.98 -5.38 21.33
CA HIS A 170 -7.05 -6.39 21.38
C HIS A 170 -6.58 -7.82 21.09
N GLY A 171 -5.35 -8.01 20.56
CA GLY A 171 -4.67 -9.30 20.47
C GLY A 171 -5.06 -10.21 19.30
N ASP A 172 -6.11 -9.89 18.54
CA ASP A 172 -6.61 -10.67 17.40
C ASP A 172 -6.57 -9.88 16.06
N ASN A 173 -5.94 -8.71 16.09
CA ASN A 173 -5.72 -7.85 14.94
C ASN A 173 -4.29 -8.03 14.42
N TYR A 174 -4.12 -8.03 13.11
CA TYR A 174 -2.83 -8.24 12.44
C TYR A 174 -2.44 -7.02 11.62
N TYR A 175 -1.19 -6.60 11.71
CA TYR A 175 -0.63 -5.50 10.94
C TYR A 175 0.60 -5.94 10.16
N PHE A 176 0.61 -5.63 8.86
CA PHE A 176 1.71 -5.95 7.93
C PHE A 176 2.22 -4.68 7.26
N CYS A 177 3.53 -4.51 7.21
CA CYS A 177 4.17 -3.50 6.39
C CYS A 177 5.50 -4.02 5.82
N ASP A 178 5.93 -3.46 4.70
CA ASP A 178 7.13 -3.94 4.03
C ASP A 178 8.42 -3.25 4.49
N SER A 179 8.33 -2.04 5.05
CA SER A 179 9.51 -1.26 5.41
C SER A 179 9.42 -0.62 6.79
N LEU A 180 10.58 -0.28 7.36
CA LEU A 180 10.67 0.45 8.64
C LEU A 180 10.04 1.84 8.55
N MET A 181 10.14 2.49 7.38
CA MET A 181 9.52 3.79 7.16
C MET A 181 7.98 3.67 7.16
N ALA A 182 7.45 2.60 6.57
CA ALA A 182 6.01 2.29 6.59
C ALA A 182 5.52 1.92 8.00
N LEU A 183 6.36 1.29 8.82
CA LEU A 183 6.08 0.96 10.21
C LEU A 183 5.95 2.22 11.08
N GLY A 184 6.84 3.20 10.86
CA GLY A 184 6.87 4.50 11.55
C GLY A 184 7.46 4.49 12.95
N ASP A 185 7.37 3.39 13.68
CA ASP A 185 7.95 3.19 15.01
C ASP A 185 8.46 1.76 15.17
N GLU A 186 9.78 1.61 15.34
CA GLU A 186 10.44 0.31 15.42
C GLU A 186 9.97 -0.55 16.61
N SER A 187 9.50 0.05 17.69
CA SER A 187 8.98 -0.68 18.85
C SER A 187 7.72 -1.50 18.53
N LEU A 188 7.03 -1.19 17.43
CA LEU A 188 5.91 -2.01 16.95
C LEU A 188 6.33 -3.42 16.49
N LYS A 189 7.61 -3.67 16.20
CA LYS A 189 8.11 -5.02 15.88
C LYS A 189 7.99 -6.01 17.05
N GLU A 190 7.97 -5.48 18.27
CA GLU A 190 7.83 -6.30 19.48
C GLU A 190 6.37 -6.74 19.74
N VAL A 191 5.42 -6.17 18.98
CA VAL A 191 4.00 -6.55 19.10
C VAL A 191 3.77 -7.85 18.32
N GLU A 192 3.21 -8.85 18.95
CA GLU A 192 3.12 -10.24 18.46
C GLU A 192 2.49 -10.36 17.05
N ASN A 193 1.47 -9.57 16.74
CA ASN A 193 0.73 -9.64 15.48
C ASN A 193 1.16 -8.55 14.46
N VAL A 194 2.33 -7.98 14.66
CA VAL A 194 2.96 -7.05 13.70
C VAL A 194 4.03 -7.79 12.91
N SER A 195 3.95 -7.71 11.60
CA SER A 195 4.95 -8.23 10.68
C SER A 195 5.50 -7.11 9.80
N CYS A 196 6.78 -6.81 9.96
CA CYS A 196 7.49 -5.86 9.13
C CYS A 196 8.63 -6.58 8.40
N TYR A 197 8.55 -6.62 7.08
CA TYR A 197 9.59 -7.26 6.25
C TYR A 197 10.96 -6.58 6.41
N GLY A 198 10.98 -5.27 6.69
CA GLY A 198 12.21 -4.50 6.92
C GLY A 198 12.98 -4.14 5.66
N GLY A 199 12.44 -4.43 4.48
CA GLY A 199 12.96 -4.06 3.16
C GLY A 199 11.96 -3.21 2.40
N TYR A 200 12.01 -3.26 1.08
CA TYR A 200 11.02 -2.65 0.20
C TYR A 200 10.49 -3.70 -0.77
N SER A 201 9.23 -4.05 -0.66
CA SER A 201 8.61 -5.05 -1.53
C SER A 201 8.64 -4.65 -3.01
N GLY A 202 8.55 -3.33 -3.29
CA GLY A 202 8.71 -2.77 -4.62
C GLY A 202 10.17 -2.62 -5.11
N GLY A 203 11.17 -3.19 -4.41
CA GLY A 203 12.61 -3.06 -4.71
C GLY A 203 13.23 -4.26 -5.42
N SER A 204 12.47 -5.03 -6.19
CA SER A 204 12.98 -6.19 -6.93
C SER A 204 13.98 -5.79 -8.04
N TYR A 205 14.76 -6.77 -8.52
CA TYR A 205 15.66 -6.57 -9.65
C TYR A 205 14.93 -5.97 -10.87
N GLN A 206 13.79 -6.52 -11.23
CA GLN A 206 12.97 -6.04 -12.35
C GLN A 206 12.39 -4.63 -12.10
N ALA A 207 12.11 -4.28 -10.86
CA ALA A 207 11.69 -2.92 -10.51
C ALA A 207 12.82 -1.92 -10.73
N ILE A 208 14.07 -2.29 -10.39
CA ILE A 208 15.26 -1.46 -10.62
C ILE A 208 15.53 -1.31 -12.12
N GLU A 209 15.38 -2.35 -12.91
CA GLU A 209 15.47 -2.26 -14.38
C GLU A 209 14.45 -1.25 -14.95
N ARG A 210 13.15 -1.40 -14.59
CA ARG A 210 12.11 -0.45 -15.00
C ARG A 210 12.39 0.99 -14.53
N LEU A 211 12.90 1.16 -13.31
CA LEU A 211 13.28 2.47 -12.78
C LEU A 211 14.40 3.09 -13.62
N THR A 212 15.41 2.30 -13.95
CA THR A 212 16.56 2.74 -14.77
C THR A 212 16.11 3.15 -16.17
N GLU A 213 15.34 2.31 -16.86
CA GLU A 213 14.81 2.59 -18.19
C GLU A 213 13.98 3.89 -18.23
N LYS A 214 13.06 4.04 -17.27
CA LYS A 214 12.21 5.24 -17.16
C LYS A 214 13.02 6.49 -16.80
N SER A 215 14.06 6.37 -15.98
CA SER A 215 14.95 7.49 -15.65
C SER A 215 15.76 7.95 -16.84
N LEU A 216 16.27 7.02 -17.66
CA LEU A 216 16.98 7.31 -18.90
C LEU A 216 16.04 7.96 -19.94
N ALA A 217 14.84 7.41 -20.11
CA ALA A 217 13.84 7.99 -21.00
C ALA A 217 13.46 9.44 -20.63
N ASN A 218 13.37 9.76 -19.33
CA ASN A 218 13.16 11.13 -18.86
C ASN A 218 14.33 12.06 -19.24
N LEU A 219 15.56 11.57 -19.15
CA LEU A 219 16.75 12.34 -19.53
C LEU A 219 16.78 12.58 -21.05
N ASP A 220 16.54 11.55 -21.86
CA ASP A 220 16.48 11.65 -23.32
C ASP A 220 15.41 12.63 -23.76
N GLN A 221 14.23 12.58 -23.14
CA GLN A 221 13.15 13.55 -23.42
C GLN A 221 13.54 14.99 -23.05
N PHE A 222 14.34 15.18 -22.00
CA PHE A 222 14.84 16.51 -21.64
C PHE A 222 15.87 17.02 -22.63
N LEU A 223 16.79 16.16 -23.06
CA LEU A 223 17.88 16.53 -24.01
C LEU A 223 17.38 16.81 -25.43
N ALA A 224 16.20 16.27 -25.79
CA ALA A 224 15.59 16.48 -27.10
C ALA A 224 14.83 17.82 -27.26
N LYS A 225 14.71 18.59 -26.18
CA LYS A 225 14.09 19.94 -26.17
C LYS A 225 15.08 21.04 -26.41
#